data_f23417ff89867354df576d850f13f548
#
_entry.id   f23417ff89867354df576d850f13f548
#
_cell.length_a   1.000
_cell.length_b   1.000
_cell.length_c   1.000
_cell.angle_alpha   90.00
_cell.angle_beta   90.00
_cell.angle_gamma   90.00
#
_symmetry.space_group_name_H-M   'P 1'
#
loop_
_entity.id
_entity.type
_entity.pdbx_description
1 polymer ?
#
loop_
_entity_poly.entity_id
_entity_poly.type
_entity_poly.pdbx_seq_one_letter_code
_entity_poly.pdbx_strand_id
1 'polypeptide(L)'
;MAKILICVPSMDMVAAGFAQSLAMLQKGGHETAVMFQVGSLIYDARNKLAKEAIKMGADYTMWFDSDMIFQPDTMVKLLKHNAPIVSGAYFRRSPPYHLVAFDKCDAESREWTDLPLPEDTVKCGGVGFGCVLIRTDVLFDVAAKFGCWFDPMNGFGEDLSFCWRARDCGYDILLDPKVTCGHVGQIVVNESFYKAYTEGKKHES
;
A
#
# COMPACT_ATOMS: atom_id res chain seq x y z
N MET A 1 5.79 -15.75 17.26
CA MET A 1 4.42 -15.57 16.71
C MET A 1 4.09 -14.10 16.93
N ALA A 2 3.76 -13.37 15.87
CA ALA A 2 3.43 -11.94 15.94
C ALA A 2 1.91 -11.77 15.84
N LYS A 3 1.40 -10.64 16.36
CA LYS A 3 0.02 -10.20 16.22
C LYS A 3 -0.06 -9.16 15.12
N ILE A 4 -0.88 -9.40 14.10
CA ILE A 4 -0.95 -8.56 12.90
C ILE A 4 -2.39 -8.07 12.70
N LEU A 5 -2.56 -6.75 12.61
CA LEU A 5 -3.83 -6.17 12.17
C LEU A 5 -3.79 -5.92 10.67
N ILE A 6 -4.69 -6.56 9.93
CA ILE A 6 -4.91 -6.26 8.51
C ILE A 6 -5.89 -5.09 8.43
N CYS A 7 -5.39 -3.97 7.93
CA CYS A 7 -6.05 -2.67 7.88
C CYS A 7 -6.62 -2.43 6.48
N VAL A 8 -7.93 -2.30 6.35
CA VAL A 8 -8.59 -2.10 5.07
C VAL A 8 -9.46 -0.84 5.12
N PRO A 9 -8.94 0.31 4.68
CA PRO A 9 -9.78 1.47 4.45
C PRO A 9 -10.71 1.20 3.27
N SER A 10 -11.99 1.53 3.40
CA SER A 10 -13.01 1.26 2.37
C SER A 10 -14.05 2.38 2.35
N MET A 11 -14.71 2.58 1.22
CA MET A 11 -15.89 3.46 1.16
C MET A 11 -17.09 2.75 1.81
N ASP A 12 -17.63 1.73 1.17
CA ASP A 12 -18.75 0.90 1.63
C ASP A 12 -18.71 -0.52 1.05
N MET A 13 -17.96 -0.71 -0.04
CA MET A 13 -17.83 -1.98 -0.75
C MET A 13 -16.37 -2.30 -1.01
N VAL A 14 -16.10 -3.57 -1.29
CA VAL A 14 -14.81 -4.05 -1.74
C VAL A 14 -14.95 -4.77 -3.09
N ALA A 15 -13.90 -4.77 -3.90
CA ALA A 15 -13.89 -5.55 -5.13
C ALA A 15 -13.98 -7.06 -4.82
N ALA A 16 -14.73 -7.82 -5.61
CA ALA A 16 -14.85 -9.27 -5.42
C ALA A 16 -13.48 -9.99 -5.44
N GLY A 17 -12.56 -9.55 -6.32
CA GLY A 17 -11.20 -10.07 -6.36
C GLY A 17 -10.40 -9.76 -5.07
N PHE A 18 -10.63 -8.60 -4.46
CA PHE A 18 -10.06 -8.28 -3.15
C PHE A 18 -10.60 -9.23 -2.06
N ALA A 19 -11.93 -9.41 -2.00
CA ALA A 19 -12.55 -10.31 -1.02
C ALA A 19 -12.00 -11.75 -1.14
N GLN A 20 -11.82 -12.24 -2.36
CA GLN A 20 -11.21 -13.54 -2.62
C GLN A 20 -9.74 -13.59 -2.15
N SER A 21 -8.93 -12.59 -2.51
CA SER A 21 -7.53 -12.50 -2.08
C SER A 21 -7.40 -12.49 -0.55
N LEU A 22 -8.26 -11.72 0.13
CA LEU A 22 -8.28 -11.64 1.59
C LEU A 22 -8.69 -12.98 2.23
N ALA A 23 -9.69 -13.67 1.68
CA ALA A 23 -10.13 -14.98 2.16
C ALA A 23 -9.05 -16.07 2.01
N MET A 24 -8.19 -15.95 1.00
CA MET A 24 -7.10 -16.90 0.72
C MET A 24 -5.78 -16.52 1.39
N LEU A 25 -5.69 -15.37 2.07
CA LEU A 25 -4.43 -14.87 2.61
C LEU A 25 -3.85 -15.80 3.68
N GLN A 26 -2.61 -16.21 3.47
CA GLN A 26 -1.86 -17.07 4.39
C GLN A 26 -1.38 -16.27 5.61
N LYS A 27 -1.64 -16.79 6.80
CA LYS A 27 -1.29 -16.15 8.06
C LYS A 27 0.14 -16.47 8.54
N GLY A 28 0.80 -17.46 7.94
CA GLY A 28 2.17 -17.83 8.29
C GLY A 28 2.39 -18.23 9.76
N GLY A 29 1.36 -18.73 10.45
CA GLY A 29 1.43 -19.07 11.87
C GLY A 29 1.30 -17.85 12.81
N HIS A 30 0.98 -16.66 12.30
CA HIS A 30 0.76 -15.44 13.09
C HIS A 30 -0.71 -15.30 13.51
N GLU A 31 -0.94 -14.59 14.63
CA GLU A 31 -2.29 -14.16 15.02
C GLU A 31 -2.71 -12.98 14.13
N THR A 32 -3.83 -13.08 13.44
CA THR A 32 -4.29 -12.02 12.54
C THR A 32 -5.73 -11.62 12.83
N ALA A 33 -5.99 -10.34 12.82
CA ALA A 33 -7.32 -9.76 12.79
C ALA A 33 -7.47 -8.91 11.51
N VAL A 34 -8.68 -8.82 10.97
CA VAL A 34 -8.99 -7.94 9.85
C VAL A 34 -9.92 -6.85 10.34
N MET A 35 -9.60 -5.61 10.00
CA MET A 35 -10.45 -4.47 10.34
C MET A 35 -10.70 -3.61 9.11
N PHE A 36 -11.97 -3.42 8.79
CA PHE A 36 -12.44 -2.47 7.80
C PHE A 36 -12.79 -1.15 8.49
N GLN A 37 -12.30 -0.05 7.93
CA GLN A 37 -12.76 1.27 8.33
C GLN A 37 -13.50 1.89 7.16
N VAL A 38 -14.82 2.00 7.31
CA VAL A 38 -15.69 2.60 6.30
C VAL A 38 -15.76 4.10 6.52
N GLY A 39 -15.61 4.88 5.44
CA GLY A 39 -15.69 6.33 5.49
C GLY A 39 -15.19 6.99 4.20
N SER A 40 -15.57 8.25 3.99
CA SER A 40 -15.30 8.98 2.76
C SER A 40 -13.90 9.62 2.69
N LEU A 41 -13.26 9.84 3.83
CA LEU A 41 -11.93 10.45 3.90
C LEU A 41 -10.90 9.39 4.20
N ILE A 42 -10.08 9.06 3.19
CA ILE A 42 -9.11 7.98 3.27
C ILE A 42 -8.11 8.16 4.42
N TYR A 43 -7.58 9.36 4.61
CA TYR A 43 -6.63 9.63 5.68
C TYR A 43 -7.24 9.45 7.08
N ASP A 44 -8.52 9.81 7.27
CA ASP A 44 -9.23 9.62 8.53
C ASP A 44 -9.46 8.13 8.83
N ALA A 45 -9.83 7.35 7.80
CA ALA A 45 -9.94 5.90 7.91
C ALA A 45 -8.61 5.26 8.31
N ARG A 46 -7.49 5.67 7.66
CA ARG A 46 -6.15 5.18 8.00
C ARG A 46 -5.73 5.59 9.42
N ASN A 47 -5.98 6.82 9.84
CA ASN A 47 -5.71 7.28 11.21
C ASN A 47 -6.46 6.46 12.26
N LYS A 48 -7.74 6.15 12.02
CA LYS A 48 -8.54 5.30 12.92
C LYS A 48 -7.99 3.87 12.99
N LEU A 49 -7.63 3.28 11.86
CA LEU A 49 -7.02 1.95 11.80
C LEU A 49 -5.67 1.91 12.52
N ALA A 50 -4.80 2.90 12.34
CA ALA A 50 -3.53 3.01 13.05
C ALA A 50 -3.74 3.08 14.57
N LYS A 51 -4.70 3.88 15.02
CA LYS A 51 -5.06 4.00 16.43
C LYS A 51 -5.56 2.68 17.01
N GLU A 52 -6.41 1.95 16.29
CA GLU A 52 -6.90 0.64 16.74
C GLU A 52 -5.80 -0.42 16.75
N ALA A 53 -4.87 -0.41 15.78
CA ALA A 53 -3.72 -1.31 15.79
C ALA A 53 -2.86 -1.15 17.07
N ILE A 54 -2.58 0.08 17.45
CA ILE A 54 -1.85 0.41 18.69
C ILE A 54 -2.64 -0.07 19.91
N LYS A 55 -3.93 0.23 19.99
CA LYS A 55 -4.81 -0.16 21.09
C LYS A 55 -4.93 -1.67 21.25
N MET A 56 -4.94 -2.41 20.15
CA MET A 56 -4.98 -3.87 20.14
C MET A 56 -3.62 -4.51 20.52
N GLY A 57 -2.54 -3.73 20.60
CA GLY A 57 -1.20 -4.24 20.81
C GLY A 57 -0.72 -5.12 19.65
N ALA A 58 -1.01 -4.72 18.41
CA ALA A 58 -0.49 -5.39 17.23
C ALA A 58 1.03 -5.16 17.11
N ASP A 59 1.78 -6.19 16.70
CA ASP A 59 3.21 -6.06 16.39
C ASP A 59 3.42 -5.44 15.01
N TYR A 60 2.50 -5.75 14.07
CA TYR A 60 2.51 -5.23 12.70
C TYR A 60 1.12 -4.81 12.25
N THR A 61 1.09 -3.89 11.29
CA THR A 61 -0.09 -3.57 10.49
C THR A 61 0.15 -3.93 9.03
N MET A 62 -0.76 -4.71 8.43
CA MET A 62 -0.76 -5.01 7.00
C MET A 62 -1.87 -4.19 6.32
N TRP A 63 -1.49 -3.29 5.44
CA TRP A 63 -2.39 -2.39 4.75
C TRP A 63 -2.71 -2.89 3.36
N PHE A 64 -3.99 -2.95 3.05
CA PHE A 64 -4.50 -3.22 1.71
C PHE A 64 -5.62 -2.24 1.37
N ASP A 65 -5.54 -1.62 0.20
CA ASP A 65 -6.69 -0.91 -0.34
C ASP A 65 -7.76 -1.90 -0.83
N SER A 66 -9.02 -1.54 -0.73
CA SER A 66 -10.18 -2.41 -0.96
C SER A 66 -10.39 -2.84 -2.42
N ASP A 67 -9.54 -2.36 -3.33
CA ASP A 67 -9.51 -2.67 -4.76
C ASP A 67 -8.20 -3.37 -5.21
N MET A 68 -7.44 -3.93 -4.26
CA MET A 68 -6.22 -4.68 -4.56
C MET A 68 -6.49 -6.18 -4.72
N ILE A 69 -5.78 -6.82 -5.64
CA ILE A 69 -5.75 -8.28 -5.81
C ILE A 69 -4.33 -8.74 -5.51
N PHE A 70 -4.17 -9.69 -4.60
CA PHE A 70 -2.86 -10.15 -4.15
C PHE A 70 -2.80 -11.66 -3.97
N GLN A 71 -1.57 -12.19 -3.99
CA GLN A 71 -1.33 -13.62 -3.83
C GLN A 71 -1.50 -14.06 -2.37
N PRO A 72 -1.85 -15.34 -2.12
CA PRO A 72 -2.04 -15.84 -0.76
C PRO A 72 -0.83 -15.64 0.16
N ASP A 73 0.39 -15.71 -0.36
CA ASP A 73 1.64 -15.61 0.40
C ASP A 73 2.20 -14.19 0.52
N THR A 74 1.48 -13.17 0.02
CA THR A 74 1.91 -11.76 0.00
C THR A 74 2.39 -11.28 1.38
N MET A 75 1.56 -11.39 2.41
CA MET A 75 1.92 -10.93 3.75
C MET A 75 3.13 -11.71 4.32
N VAL A 76 3.18 -13.02 4.11
CA VAL A 76 4.27 -13.86 4.58
C VAL A 76 5.60 -13.51 3.90
N LYS A 77 5.58 -13.15 2.61
CA LYS A 77 6.76 -12.67 1.88
C LYS A 77 7.25 -11.34 2.44
N LEU A 78 6.36 -10.38 2.67
CA LEU A 78 6.74 -9.08 3.23
C LEU A 78 7.32 -9.21 4.64
N LEU A 79 6.76 -10.07 5.50
CA LEU A 79 7.28 -10.35 6.84
C LEU A 79 8.72 -10.86 6.86
N LYS A 80 9.16 -11.58 5.82
CA LYS A 80 10.54 -12.12 5.73
C LYS A 80 11.62 -11.03 5.67
N HIS A 81 11.27 -9.83 5.21
CA HIS A 81 12.23 -8.71 5.18
C HIS A 81 12.60 -8.21 6.58
N ASN A 82 11.78 -8.48 7.58
CA ASN A 82 11.98 -7.97 8.95
C ASN A 82 12.29 -6.46 8.98
N ALA A 83 11.71 -5.71 8.05
CA ALA A 83 11.91 -4.28 7.87
C ALA A 83 10.83 -3.47 8.62
N PRO A 84 11.11 -2.20 8.99
CA PRO A 84 10.12 -1.34 9.63
C PRO A 84 8.94 -1.04 8.71
N ILE A 85 9.20 -0.82 7.41
CA ILE A 85 8.18 -0.58 6.39
C ILE A 85 8.60 -1.33 5.13
N VAL A 86 7.71 -2.15 4.58
CA VAL A 86 7.94 -2.83 3.29
C VAL A 86 6.66 -2.90 2.48
N SER A 87 6.76 -2.55 1.21
CA SER A 87 5.66 -2.53 0.24
C SER A 87 5.85 -3.62 -0.82
N GLY A 88 4.73 -4.20 -1.26
CA GLY A 88 4.67 -4.89 -2.54
C GLY A 88 4.51 -3.90 -3.70
N ALA A 89 4.87 -4.33 -4.91
CA ALA A 89 4.76 -3.53 -6.12
C ALA A 89 3.35 -3.59 -6.71
N TYR A 90 2.80 -2.43 -7.04
CA TYR A 90 1.56 -2.30 -7.81
C TYR A 90 1.56 -1.02 -8.63
N PHE A 91 0.65 -0.92 -9.60
CA PHE A 91 0.64 0.14 -10.59
C PHE A 91 -0.62 0.99 -10.49
N ARG A 92 -0.57 2.24 -10.94
CA ARG A 92 -1.74 3.09 -11.09
C ARG A 92 -2.75 2.39 -12.01
N ARG A 93 -4.04 2.52 -11.71
CA ARG A 93 -5.14 1.94 -12.51
C ARG A 93 -5.54 2.75 -13.74
N SER A 94 -4.84 3.84 -14.00
CA SER A 94 -5.04 4.73 -15.15
C SER A 94 -3.71 5.07 -15.82
N PRO A 95 -3.71 5.35 -17.13
CA PRO A 95 -2.50 5.79 -17.84
C PRO A 95 -1.79 6.94 -17.12
N PRO A 96 -0.46 6.95 -17.13
CA PRO A 96 0.47 6.05 -17.82
C PRO A 96 0.84 4.78 -17.05
N TYR A 97 0.04 4.32 -16.07
CA TYR A 97 0.22 3.08 -15.30
C TYR A 97 1.55 2.96 -14.56
N HIS A 98 2.08 4.07 -14.08
CA HIS A 98 3.34 4.09 -13.34
C HIS A 98 3.27 3.21 -12.07
N LEU A 99 4.40 2.65 -11.68
CA LEU A 99 4.58 2.03 -10.37
C LEU A 99 4.21 3.04 -9.27
N VAL A 100 3.49 2.59 -8.24
CA VAL A 100 3.11 3.47 -7.12
C VAL A 100 4.19 3.42 -6.05
N ALA A 101 5.41 3.78 -6.45
CA ALA A 101 6.57 3.96 -5.59
C ALA A 101 7.42 5.13 -6.12
N PHE A 102 8.16 5.77 -5.21
CA PHE A 102 8.86 7.01 -5.49
C PHE A 102 10.30 6.92 -4.99
N ASP A 103 11.25 7.26 -5.84
CA ASP A 103 12.66 7.34 -5.48
C ASP A 103 12.90 8.48 -4.48
N LYS A 104 12.36 9.66 -4.78
CA LYS A 104 12.34 10.83 -3.89
C LYS A 104 10.90 11.17 -3.51
N CYS A 105 10.69 11.48 -2.25
CA CYS A 105 9.43 12.01 -1.74
C CYS A 105 9.77 12.97 -0.59
N ASP A 106 9.73 14.27 -0.84
CA ASP A 106 10.03 15.30 0.13
C ASP A 106 8.85 16.27 0.24
N ALA A 107 8.11 16.16 1.34
CA ALA A 107 6.94 16.96 1.57
C ALA A 107 7.26 18.42 1.97
N GLU A 108 8.48 18.75 2.40
CA GLU A 108 8.89 20.13 2.69
C GLU A 108 9.19 20.90 1.40
N SER A 109 10.02 20.33 0.52
CA SER A 109 10.33 20.93 -0.78
C SER A 109 9.23 20.72 -1.82
N ARG A 110 8.25 19.86 -1.56
CA ARG A 110 7.18 19.44 -2.48
C ARG A 110 7.70 18.76 -3.74
N GLU A 111 8.79 18.01 -3.59
CA GLU A 111 9.41 17.31 -4.69
C GLU A 111 9.19 15.80 -4.58
N TRP A 112 8.90 15.16 -5.70
CA TRP A 112 8.89 13.71 -5.82
C TRP A 112 9.41 13.28 -7.20
N THR A 113 9.97 12.08 -7.26
CA THR A 113 10.36 11.42 -8.50
C THR A 113 9.84 9.99 -8.50
N ASP A 114 9.25 9.56 -9.61
CA ASP A 114 8.77 8.19 -9.77
C ASP A 114 9.98 7.23 -9.71
N LEU A 115 9.78 6.08 -9.06
CA LEU A 115 10.74 4.99 -9.06
C LEU A 115 10.43 4.08 -10.25
N PRO A 116 11.39 3.83 -11.16
CA PRO A 116 11.25 2.77 -12.16
C PRO A 116 11.10 1.41 -11.48
N LEU A 117 10.39 0.45 -12.11
CA LEU A 117 10.26 -0.89 -11.55
C LEU A 117 11.65 -1.54 -11.39
N PRO A 118 12.12 -1.79 -10.15
CA PRO A 118 13.41 -2.40 -9.92
C PRO A 118 13.36 -3.93 -10.12
N GLU A 119 14.51 -4.56 -10.30
CA GLU A 119 14.60 -6.03 -10.38
C GLU A 119 14.63 -6.69 -9.00
N ASP A 120 15.24 -6.04 -8.02
CA ASP A 120 15.39 -6.51 -6.65
C ASP A 120 14.84 -5.51 -5.63
N THR A 121 14.69 -5.96 -4.38
CA THR A 121 14.25 -5.11 -3.27
C THR A 121 15.14 -3.89 -3.10
N VAL A 122 14.54 -2.71 -3.07
CA VAL A 122 15.24 -1.43 -2.94
C VAL A 122 14.67 -0.57 -1.84
N LYS A 123 15.49 0.34 -1.31
CA LYS A 123 15.00 1.46 -0.50
C LYS A 123 14.40 2.51 -1.41
N CYS A 124 13.32 3.15 -0.97
CA CYS A 124 12.64 4.20 -1.73
C CYS A 124 12.21 5.36 -0.84
N GLY A 125 11.85 6.47 -1.46
CA GLY A 125 11.41 7.68 -0.79
C GLY A 125 9.96 7.62 -0.31
N GLY A 126 9.13 6.82 -0.96
CA GLY A 126 7.72 6.65 -0.58
C GLY A 126 7.01 5.61 -1.43
N VAL A 127 5.91 5.12 -0.91
CA VAL A 127 5.04 4.12 -1.55
C VAL A 127 3.57 4.47 -1.31
N GLY A 128 2.70 4.05 -2.21
CA GLY A 128 1.26 4.03 -1.93
C GLY A 128 0.88 2.89 -0.99
N PHE A 129 -0.30 2.97 -0.39
CA PHE A 129 -0.72 2.06 0.68
C PHE A 129 -1.63 0.91 0.21
N GLY A 130 -1.57 0.57 -1.08
CA GLY A 130 -2.32 -0.57 -1.63
C GLY A 130 -1.83 -1.93 -1.13
N CYS A 131 -0.55 -2.05 -0.74
CA CYS A 131 0.03 -3.28 -0.18
C CYS A 131 1.28 -2.97 0.64
N VAL A 132 1.12 -2.63 1.92
CA VAL A 132 2.24 -2.21 2.80
C VAL A 132 2.16 -2.91 4.14
N LEU A 133 3.29 -3.49 4.58
CA LEU A 133 3.47 -4.01 5.93
C LEU A 133 4.29 -2.99 6.74
N ILE A 134 3.80 -2.65 7.94
CA ILE A 134 4.45 -1.68 8.84
C ILE A 134 4.57 -2.31 10.22
N ARG A 135 5.74 -2.21 10.81
CA ARG A 135 5.97 -2.54 12.22
C ARG A 135 5.34 -1.45 13.10
N THR A 136 4.60 -1.84 14.13
CA THR A 136 3.75 -0.90 14.90
C THR A 136 4.56 0.14 15.68
N ASP A 137 5.84 -0.10 16.01
CA ASP A 137 6.71 0.90 16.63
C ASP A 137 6.90 2.14 15.74
N VAL A 138 6.90 1.98 14.41
CA VAL A 138 6.89 3.11 13.47
C VAL A 138 5.68 4.02 13.70
N LEU A 139 4.50 3.42 13.92
CA LEU A 139 3.29 4.20 14.20
C LEU A 139 3.41 4.97 15.53
N PHE A 140 4.01 4.37 16.56
CA PHE A 140 4.25 5.05 17.83
C PHE A 140 5.15 6.27 17.66
N ASP A 141 6.28 6.12 16.98
CA ASP A 141 7.27 7.18 16.84
C ASP A 141 6.76 8.32 15.96
N VAL A 142 6.04 7.99 14.87
CA VAL A 142 5.39 9.00 14.01
C VAL A 142 4.35 9.79 14.81
N ALA A 143 3.50 9.12 15.60
CA ALA A 143 2.52 9.83 16.42
C ALA A 143 3.17 10.68 17.51
N ALA A 144 4.23 10.18 18.16
CA ALA A 144 4.96 10.91 19.19
C ALA A 144 5.60 12.20 18.66
N LYS A 145 6.13 12.15 17.42
CA LYS A 145 6.81 13.29 16.80
C LYS A 145 5.86 14.30 16.15
N PHE A 146 4.80 13.82 15.46
CA PHE A 146 3.94 14.65 14.62
C PHE A 146 2.51 14.82 15.14
N GLY A 147 2.09 14.05 16.14
CA GLY A 147 0.71 14.06 16.66
C GLY A 147 -0.34 13.45 15.72
N CYS A 148 0.07 12.96 14.55
CA CYS A 148 -0.79 12.35 13.53
C CYS A 148 -0.02 11.33 12.69
N TRP A 149 -0.71 10.51 11.89
CA TRP A 149 -0.07 9.55 10.97
C TRP A 149 -0.24 9.95 9.52
N PHE A 150 -1.49 9.97 9.05
CA PHE A 150 -1.88 10.04 7.65
C PHE A 150 -2.49 11.38 7.22
N ASP A 151 -2.41 12.42 8.05
CA ASP A 151 -2.91 13.74 7.65
C ASP A 151 -2.10 14.28 6.47
N PRO A 152 -2.76 14.63 5.35
CA PRO A 152 -2.08 15.18 4.17
C PRO A 152 -1.30 16.45 4.52
N MET A 153 -0.11 16.60 3.95
CA MET A 153 0.71 17.78 4.15
C MET A 153 1.28 18.33 2.84
N ASN A 154 1.27 19.63 2.71
CA ASN A 154 1.93 20.36 1.61
C ASN A 154 1.53 19.90 0.18
N GLY A 155 0.30 19.38 0.00
CA GLY A 155 -0.21 18.91 -1.28
C GLY A 155 0.10 17.44 -1.59
N PHE A 156 0.79 16.72 -0.70
CA PHE A 156 0.94 15.26 -0.77
C PHE A 156 -0.31 14.56 -0.25
N GLY A 157 -0.64 13.42 -0.86
CA GLY A 157 -1.64 12.50 -0.33
C GLY A 157 -1.22 11.92 1.03
N GLU A 158 -2.14 11.25 1.68
CA GLU A 158 -1.95 10.70 3.02
C GLU A 158 -0.83 9.66 3.10
N ASP A 159 -0.69 8.85 2.06
CA ASP A 159 0.32 7.81 1.91
C ASP A 159 1.75 8.37 1.88
N LEU A 160 2.01 9.34 1.01
CA LEU A 160 3.33 9.98 0.90
C LEU A 160 3.62 10.89 2.11
N SER A 161 2.58 11.50 2.69
CA SER A 161 2.72 12.26 3.94
C SER A 161 3.17 11.37 5.10
N PHE A 162 2.61 10.16 5.21
CA PHE A 162 3.07 9.16 6.18
C PHE A 162 4.51 8.71 5.88
N CYS A 163 4.82 8.40 4.63
CA CYS A 163 6.16 7.98 4.21
C CYS A 163 7.22 9.03 4.58
N TRP A 164 6.93 10.30 4.34
CA TRP A 164 7.82 11.38 4.71
C TRP A 164 8.04 11.44 6.24
N ARG A 165 6.95 11.39 7.04
CA ARG A 165 7.02 11.39 8.51
C ARG A 165 7.82 10.20 9.05
N ALA A 166 7.60 9.03 8.51
CA ALA A 166 8.31 7.83 8.93
C ALA A 166 9.82 7.92 8.64
N ARG A 167 10.21 8.44 7.47
CA ARG A 167 11.62 8.69 7.15
C ARG A 167 12.24 9.76 8.03
N ASP A 168 11.49 10.81 8.36
CA ASP A 168 11.95 11.85 9.28
C ASP A 168 12.08 11.35 10.73
N CYS A 169 11.43 10.23 11.07
CA CYS A 169 11.69 9.44 12.28
C CYS A 169 12.89 8.46 12.13
N GLY A 170 13.56 8.42 10.96
CA GLY A 170 14.73 7.58 10.71
C GLY A 170 14.43 6.19 10.17
N TYR A 171 13.20 5.90 9.73
CA TYR A 171 12.81 4.61 9.20
C TYR A 171 13.01 4.50 7.69
N ASP A 172 13.64 3.41 7.26
CA ASP A 172 13.73 3.04 5.85
C ASP A 172 12.40 2.46 5.35
N ILE A 173 12.09 2.75 4.09
CA ILE A 173 10.96 2.16 3.35
C ILE A 173 11.54 1.28 2.26
N LEU A 174 11.12 0.00 2.24
CA LEU A 174 11.51 -0.96 1.22
C LEU A 174 10.37 -1.21 0.23
N LEU A 175 10.72 -1.38 -1.03
CA LEU A 175 9.85 -1.93 -2.07
C LEU A 175 10.37 -3.30 -2.50
N ASP A 176 9.53 -4.34 -2.39
CA ASP A 176 9.81 -5.66 -2.94
C ASP A 176 9.08 -5.86 -4.29
N PRO A 177 9.77 -5.79 -5.43
CA PRO A 177 9.16 -5.94 -6.74
C PRO A 177 8.70 -7.38 -7.04
N LYS A 178 9.13 -8.37 -6.25
CA LYS A 178 8.74 -9.78 -6.39
C LYS A 178 7.41 -10.10 -5.69
N VAL A 179 6.92 -9.17 -4.86
CA VAL A 179 5.58 -9.20 -4.27
C VAL A 179 4.68 -8.27 -5.08
N THR A 180 4.00 -8.81 -6.08
CA THR A 180 3.17 -8.01 -7.00
C THR A 180 1.70 -8.09 -6.66
N CYS A 181 1.00 -6.95 -6.75
CA CYS A 181 -0.44 -6.86 -6.58
C CYS A 181 -1.10 -6.26 -7.82
N GLY A 182 -2.28 -6.77 -8.16
CA GLY A 182 -3.16 -6.18 -9.16
C GLY A 182 -3.97 -5.03 -8.55
N HIS A 183 -4.23 -3.99 -9.31
CA HIS A 183 -5.05 -2.85 -8.92
C HIS A 183 -6.30 -2.81 -9.78
N VAL A 184 -7.47 -3.02 -9.20
CA VAL A 184 -8.74 -3.08 -9.93
C VAL A 184 -9.10 -1.70 -10.46
N GLY A 185 -9.19 -1.59 -11.78
CA GLY A 185 -9.59 -0.38 -12.48
C GLY A 185 -10.85 -0.61 -13.31
N GLN A 186 -11.60 0.43 -13.57
CA GLN A 186 -12.70 0.42 -14.53
C GLN A 186 -12.22 0.94 -15.88
N ILE A 187 -12.60 0.26 -16.95
CA ILE A 187 -12.35 0.71 -18.32
C ILE A 187 -13.68 0.81 -19.08
N VAL A 188 -13.79 1.82 -19.93
CA VAL A 188 -14.90 1.94 -20.88
C VAL A 188 -14.51 1.20 -22.16
N VAL A 189 -15.14 0.05 -22.38
CA VAL A 189 -14.94 -0.72 -23.62
C VAL A 189 -15.81 -0.11 -24.72
N ASN A 190 -15.18 0.60 -25.64
CA ASN A 190 -15.80 1.22 -26.80
C ASN A 190 -15.08 0.84 -28.09
N GLU A 191 -15.48 1.38 -29.23
CA GLU A 191 -14.87 1.07 -30.53
C GLU A 191 -13.37 1.37 -30.58
N SER A 192 -12.94 2.49 -29.99
CA SER A 192 -11.50 2.84 -29.96
C SER A 192 -10.68 1.88 -29.09
N PHE A 193 -11.23 1.43 -27.96
CA PHE A 193 -10.59 0.39 -27.15
C PHE A 193 -10.46 -0.94 -27.91
N TYR A 194 -11.54 -1.36 -28.60
CA TYR A 194 -11.52 -2.58 -29.42
C TYR A 194 -10.46 -2.50 -30.52
N LYS A 195 -10.38 -1.37 -31.24
CA LYS A 195 -9.36 -1.15 -32.29
C LYS A 195 -7.94 -1.23 -31.73
N ALA A 196 -7.65 -0.51 -30.66
CA ALA A 196 -6.33 -0.54 -30.02
C ALA A 196 -5.94 -1.94 -29.55
N TYR A 197 -6.87 -2.70 -28.97
CA TYR A 197 -6.64 -4.08 -28.53
C TYR A 197 -6.34 -5.04 -29.68
N THR A 198 -7.07 -4.91 -30.80
CA THR A 198 -6.88 -5.76 -31.98
C THR A 198 -5.62 -5.43 -32.76
N GLU A 199 -5.19 -4.15 -32.78
CA GLU A 199 -3.93 -3.71 -33.37
C GLU A 199 -2.74 -4.20 -32.56
N GLY A 200 -2.80 -4.13 -31.23
CA GLY A 200 -1.75 -4.66 -30.34
C GLY A 200 -1.49 -6.17 -30.56
N LYS A 201 -2.52 -6.96 -30.75
CA LYS A 201 -2.40 -8.40 -31.03
C LYS A 201 -1.73 -8.75 -32.35
N LYS A 202 -1.75 -7.86 -33.36
CA LYS A 202 -1.10 -8.09 -34.66
C LYS A 202 0.43 -7.96 -34.58
N HIS A 203 0.98 -7.40 -33.51
CA HIS A 203 2.42 -7.26 -33.32
C HIS A 203 3.02 -8.38 -32.43
N GLU A 204 2.18 -9.26 -31.86
CA GLU A 204 2.61 -10.40 -31.04
C GLU A 204 2.59 -11.75 -31.82
N SER A 205 2.18 -11.76 -33.07
CA SER A 205 2.14 -12.91 -33.99
C SER A 205 3.22 -12.79 -35.07
#